data_d340b0ac3d86ad577f600e99f3848172
#
_entry.id   d340b0ac3d86ad577f600e99f3848172
#
_cell.length_a   1.000
_cell.length_b   1.000
_cell.length_c   1.000
_cell.angle_alpha   90.00
_cell.angle_beta   90.00
_cell.angle_gamma   90.00
#
_symmetry.space_group_name_H-M   'P 1'
#
loop_
_entity.id
_entity.type
_entity.pdbx_description
1 polymer ?
#
loop_
_entity_poly.entity_id
_entity_poly.type
_entity_poly.pdbx_seq_one_letter_code
_entity_poly.pdbx_strand_id
1 'polypeptide(L)'
;RSSAASDVYKRQTLDNGLPVFIVPKKDYRRKYAMFATRYGGMDMRFQLNGQWLDTPAGIAHYLEHKMFDTEEGNALQELAKNGAEPNAFTSNAITCYYFDSTEKLYENLEILLSFVSVPCFTDESVEKEQGIIAQEINMIEDNPEWQVYKRLMQALYHTSPARTSVAGSVESIRQITAQTLYDCHKAFYTPANMCLVVVGDVDADRVLETARRILPRTSGPDIPRDHGPAEELTAAQAEVSCTMEVAMPTFLMGFKCAPQGDGPEQMRATAIGELACDLMMGESSPLYARLYSQGLINGSFGASYDILPGASYVYAGGDSKDPRAVARAILS
;
A
#
# COMPACT_ATOMS: atom_id res chain seq x y z
N ARG A 1 -12.70 38.42 -4.97
CA ARG A 1 -12.85 37.73 -3.68
C ARG A 1 -12.89 36.25 -4.00
N SER A 2 -11.76 35.57 -3.90
CA SER A 2 -11.65 34.13 -3.91
C SER A 2 -12.35 33.62 -2.66
N SER A 3 -13.46 32.93 -2.81
CA SER A 3 -14.07 32.18 -1.71
C SER A 3 -13.22 30.91 -1.48
N ALA A 4 -12.19 31.03 -0.68
CA ALA A 4 -11.52 29.91 -0.03
C ALA A 4 -12.43 29.38 1.09
N ALA A 5 -13.65 29.01 0.75
CA ALA A 5 -14.60 28.42 1.65
C ALA A 5 -15.11 27.15 1.00
N SER A 6 -14.66 26.06 1.54
CA SER A 6 -15.34 24.77 1.51
C SER A 6 -14.66 23.59 0.81
N ASP A 7 -13.38 23.37 0.99
CA ASP A 7 -12.88 22.00 0.96
C ASP A 7 -13.00 21.39 2.37
N VAL A 8 -14.15 21.56 3.00
CA VAL A 8 -14.45 20.96 4.29
C VAL A 8 -14.88 19.52 4.04
N TYR A 9 -13.95 18.57 4.27
CA TYR A 9 -14.33 17.18 4.34
C TYR A 9 -15.23 16.93 5.56
N LYS A 10 -16.23 16.05 5.40
CA LYS A 10 -17.01 15.54 6.53
C LYS A 10 -16.34 14.27 7.02
N ARG A 11 -15.90 14.26 8.28
CA ARG A 11 -15.46 13.05 8.96
C ARG A 11 -16.55 12.59 9.90
N GLN A 12 -16.95 11.34 9.79
CA GLN A 12 -17.87 10.70 10.70
C GLN A 12 -17.39 9.29 11.03
N THR A 13 -17.48 8.90 12.28
CA THR A 13 -17.32 7.50 12.69
C THR A 13 -18.70 6.88 12.84
N LEU A 14 -18.95 5.75 12.17
CA LEU A 14 -20.19 4.99 12.30
C LEU A 14 -20.22 4.25 13.64
N ASP A 15 -21.42 3.78 14.05
CA ASP A 15 -21.61 3.06 15.31
C ASP A 15 -20.79 1.77 15.42
N ASN A 16 -20.43 1.18 14.27
CA ASN A 16 -19.54 0.02 14.17
C ASN A 16 -18.04 0.38 14.19
N GLY A 17 -17.70 1.63 14.45
CA GLY A 17 -16.30 2.10 14.53
C GLY A 17 -15.64 2.49 13.21
N LEU A 18 -16.33 2.34 12.06
CA LEU A 18 -15.77 2.73 10.77
C LEU A 18 -15.63 4.25 10.64
N PRO A 19 -14.43 4.80 10.43
CA PRO A 19 -14.26 6.18 10.01
C PRO A 19 -14.64 6.33 8.53
N VAL A 20 -15.48 7.32 8.24
CA VAL A 20 -15.92 7.71 6.89
C VAL A 20 -15.50 9.14 6.63
N PHE A 21 -14.76 9.34 5.53
CA PHE A 21 -14.31 10.64 5.06
C PHE A 21 -15.02 10.97 3.75
N ILE A 22 -15.74 12.08 3.72
CA ILE A 22 -16.46 12.51 2.53
C ILE A 22 -15.95 13.89 2.14
N VAL A 23 -15.44 14.03 0.92
CA VAL A 23 -14.92 15.26 0.36
C VAL A 23 -15.87 15.72 -0.76
N PRO A 24 -16.86 16.56 -0.45
CA PRO A 24 -17.80 17.04 -1.46
C PRO A 24 -17.08 17.95 -2.44
N LYS A 25 -17.18 17.64 -3.73
CA LYS A 25 -16.67 18.45 -4.85
C LYS A 25 -17.82 18.74 -5.79
N LYS A 26 -18.55 19.82 -5.51
CA LYS A 26 -19.72 20.23 -6.28
C LYS A 26 -19.39 20.37 -7.77
N ASP A 27 -20.29 19.89 -8.64
CA ASP A 27 -20.19 19.93 -10.10
C ASP A 27 -19.06 19.07 -10.70
N TYR A 28 -18.33 18.28 -9.89
CA TYR A 28 -17.34 17.31 -10.39
C TYR A 28 -18.07 16.09 -10.97
N ARG A 29 -17.85 15.83 -12.27
CA ARG A 29 -18.47 14.69 -12.95
C ARG A 29 -17.90 13.36 -12.45
N ARG A 30 -16.59 13.27 -12.28
CA ARG A 30 -15.89 12.07 -11.79
C ARG A 30 -16.01 11.98 -10.28
N LYS A 31 -16.38 10.83 -9.78
CA LYS A 31 -16.54 10.52 -8.36
C LYS A 31 -15.64 9.34 -8.03
N TYR A 32 -15.07 9.35 -6.85
CA TYR A 32 -14.11 8.36 -6.38
C TYR A 32 -14.57 7.78 -5.04
N ALA A 33 -14.48 6.47 -4.89
CA ALA A 33 -14.69 5.80 -3.61
C ALA A 33 -13.57 4.82 -3.35
N MET A 34 -13.03 4.84 -2.12
CA MET A 34 -11.96 3.97 -1.63
C MET A 34 -12.39 3.33 -0.33
N PHE A 35 -12.25 2.01 -0.22
CA PHE A 35 -12.46 1.26 1.01
C PHE A 35 -11.16 0.51 1.34
N ALA A 36 -10.50 0.92 2.43
CA ALA A 36 -9.17 0.48 2.78
C ALA A 36 -9.15 -0.22 4.14
N THR A 37 -8.31 -1.24 4.26
CA THR A 37 -8.02 -1.91 5.54
C THR A 37 -6.57 -1.66 5.95
N ARG A 38 -6.32 -1.50 7.25
CA ARG A 38 -4.96 -1.51 7.82
C ARG A 38 -4.47 -2.95 7.92
N TYR A 39 -4.14 -3.51 6.77
CA TYR A 39 -3.58 -4.84 6.60
C TYR A 39 -2.71 -4.85 5.34
N GLY A 40 -1.46 -5.29 5.45
CA GLY A 40 -0.53 -5.29 4.34
C GLY A 40 0.53 -6.38 4.43
N GLY A 41 1.52 -6.31 3.54
CA GLY A 41 2.55 -7.34 3.41
C GLY A 41 3.39 -7.59 4.65
N MET A 42 3.46 -6.64 5.59
CA MET A 42 4.19 -6.81 6.84
C MET A 42 3.39 -7.53 7.94
N ASP A 43 2.07 -7.64 7.82
CA ASP A 43 1.19 -8.22 8.85
C ASP A 43 1.14 -9.76 8.76
N MET A 44 2.31 -10.41 8.68
CA MET A 44 2.43 -11.86 8.54
C MET A 44 2.24 -12.62 9.87
N ARG A 45 2.43 -11.94 11.02
CA ARG A 45 2.25 -12.53 12.35
C ARG A 45 1.28 -11.69 13.17
N PHE A 46 0.19 -12.31 13.59
CA PHE A 46 -0.86 -11.64 14.35
C PHE A 46 -1.61 -12.61 15.27
N GLN A 47 -2.39 -12.06 16.21
CA GLN A 47 -3.17 -12.86 17.15
C GLN A 47 -4.64 -12.90 16.75
N LEU A 48 -5.17 -14.10 16.51
CA LEU A 48 -6.60 -14.32 16.26
C LEU A 48 -7.17 -15.28 17.31
N ASN A 49 -8.29 -14.89 17.93
CA ASN A 49 -8.94 -15.67 19.02
C ASN A 49 -7.96 -16.04 20.16
N GLY A 50 -7.01 -15.16 20.48
CA GLY A 50 -6.01 -15.38 21.53
C GLY A 50 -4.83 -16.27 21.15
N GLN A 51 -4.73 -16.73 19.91
CA GLN A 51 -3.63 -17.54 19.40
C GLN A 51 -2.81 -16.76 18.36
N TRP A 52 -1.49 -16.87 18.45
CA TRP A 52 -0.60 -16.33 17.42
C TRP A 52 -0.62 -17.20 16.18
N LEU A 53 -0.83 -16.56 15.04
CA LEU A 53 -0.79 -17.16 13.72
C LEU A 53 0.37 -16.56 12.95
N ASP A 54 1.14 -17.44 12.29
CA ASP A 54 2.14 -17.09 11.30
C ASP A 54 1.58 -17.40 9.93
N THR A 55 1.60 -16.44 9.02
CA THR A 55 1.06 -16.59 7.67
C THR A 55 2.17 -16.46 6.62
N PRO A 56 2.02 -17.10 5.45
CA PRO A 56 3.01 -17.02 4.38
C PRO A 56 3.15 -15.59 3.85
N ALA A 57 4.36 -15.22 3.44
CA ALA A 57 4.60 -13.97 2.73
C ALA A 57 3.76 -13.90 1.43
N GLY A 58 3.22 -12.73 1.14
CA GLY A 58 2.35 -12.53 -0.02
C GLY A 58 0.85 -12.70 0.27
N ILE A 59 0.48 -13.15 1.49
CA ILE A 59 -0.94 -13.46 1.78
C ILE A 59 -1.85 -12.23 1.69
N ALA A 60 -1.40 -11.04 2.07
CA ALA A 60 -2.20 -9.82 1.98
C ALA A 60 -2.52 -9.46 0.52
N HIS A 61 -1.53 -9.53 -0.37
CA HIS A 61 -1.68 -9.34 -1.80
C HIS A 61 -2.54 -10.45 -2.44
N TYR A 62 -2.33 -11.69 -2.03
CA TYR A 62 -3.16 -12.81 -2.46
C TYR A 62 -4.63 -12.62 -2.08
N LEU A 63 -4.88 -12.17 -0.85
CA LEU A 63 -6.23 -11.87 -0.37
C LEU A 63 -6.86 -10.74 -1.19
N GLU A 64 -6.10 -9.71 -1.56
CA GLU A 64 -6.57 -8.64 -2.44
C GLU A 64 -7.14 -9.19 -3.75
N HIS A 65 -6.39 -10.06 -4.46
CA HIS A 65 -6.85 -10.71 -5.68
C HIS A 65 -8.14 -11.51 -5.45
N LYS A 66 -8.19 -12.28 -4.38
CA LYS A 66 -9.31 -13.18 -4.08
C LYS A 66 -10.57 -12.46 -3.64
N MET A 67 -10.47 -11.25 -3.11
CA MET A 67 -11.65 -10.48 -2.70
C MET A 67 -12.59 -10.13 -3.84
N PHE A 68 -12.11 -10.07 -5.08
CA PHE A 68 -12.97 -9.79 -6.23
C PHE A 68 -13.87 -10.96 -6.64
N ASP A 69 -13.60 -12.17 -6.15
CA ASP A 69 -14.47 -13.32 -6.38
C ASP A 69 -15.66 -13.27 -5.42
N THR A 70 -16.85 -13.40 -5.96
CA THR A 70 -18.12 -13.41 -5.22
C THR A 70 -18.93 -14.66 -5.57
N GLU A 71 -19.95 -14.98 -4.80
CA GLU A 71 -20.88 -16.09 -5.15
C GLU A 71 -21.58 -15.87 -6.50
N GLU A 72 -21.77 -14.62 -6.89
CA GLU A 72 -22.45 -14.22 -8.13
C GLU A 72 -21.50 -14.07 -9.34
N GLY A 73 -20.18 -14.17 -9.11
CA GLY A 73 -19.18 -14.03 -10.17
C GLY A 73 -17.96 -13.20 -9.76
N ASN A 74 -17.73 -12.06 -10.44
CA ASN A 74 -16.56 -11.22 -10.19
C ASN A 74 -16.95 -9.74 -10.08
N ALA A 75 -16.61 -9.12 -8.97
CA ALA A 75 -16.98 -7.73 -8.64
C ALA A 75 -16.38 -6.69 -9.61
N LEU A 76 -15.18 -6.94 -10.19
CA LEU A 76 -14.61 -6.03 -11.21
C LEU A 76 -15.52 -5.92 -12.42
N GLN A 77 -16.11 -7.06 -12.87
CA GLN A 77 -16.99 -7.07 -14.01
C GLN A 77 -18.32 -6.36 -13.71
N GLU A 78 -18.83 -6.47 -12.49
CA GLU A 78 -20.07 -5.79 -12.09
C GLU A 78 -19.87 -4.28 -12.04
N LEU A 79 -18.78 -3.81 -11.44
CA LEU A 79 -18.41 -2.40 -11.42
C LEU A 79 -18.23 -1.85 -12.84
N ALA A 80 -17.51 -2.58 -13.70
CA ALA A 80 -17.31 -2.19 -15.11
C ALA A 80 -18.62 -2.09 -15.90
N LYS A 81 -19.59 -2.99 -15.70
CA LYS A 81 -20.93 -2.91 -16.30
C LYS A 81 -21.70 -1.64 -15.90
N ASN A 82 -21.41 -1.10 -14.72
CA ASN A 82 -21.96 0.15 -14.23
C ASN A 82 -21.15 1.40 -14.66
N GLY A 83 -20.14 1.23 -15.52
CA GLY A 83 -19.30 2.32 -16.00
C GLY A 83 -18.29 2.83 -14.98
N ALA A 84 -17.94 2.03 -13.97
CA ALA A 84 -16.84 2.31 -13.06
C ALA A 84 -15.52 1.72 -13.57
N GLU A 85 -14.41 2.34 -13.16
CA GLU A 85 -13.05 1.86 -13.35
C GLU A 85 -12.52 1.36 -11.99
N PRO A 86 -12.72 0.07 -11.64
CA PRO A 86 -12.28 -0.48 -10.38
C PRO A 86 -10.79 -0.80 -10.40
N ASN A 87 -10.16 -0.71 -9.22
CA ASN A 87 -8.79 -1.18 -9.02
C ASN A 87 -8.57 -1.49 -7.53
N ALA A 88 -7.42 -2.11 -7.21
CA ALA A 88 -6.97 -2.33 -5.86
C ALA A 88 -5.45 -2.26 -5.78
N PHE A 89 -4.91 -2.17 -4.58
CA PHE A 89 -3.49 -2.33 -4.32
C PHE A 89 -3.23 -2.78 -2.89
N THR A 90 -2.16 -3.55 -2.72
CA THR A 90 -1.61 -3.90 -1.42
C THR A 90 -0.22 -3.30 -1.25
N SER A 91 0.00 -2.64 -0.12
CA SER A 91 1.31 -2.14 0.30
C SER A 91 1.83 -2.92 1.52
N ASN A 92 2.91 -2.43 2.11
CA ASN A 92 3.44 -3.02 3.34
C ASN A 92 2.46 -2.97 4.53
N ALA A 93 1.58 -1.96 4.61
CA ALA A 93 0.75 -1.69 5.78
C ALA A 93 -0.76 -1.57 5.49
N ILE A 94 -1.16 -1.44 4.24
CA ILE A 94 -2.56 -1.27 3.85
C ILE A 94 -2.90 -2.05 2.59
N THR A 95 -4.17 -2.46 2.49
CA THR A 95 -4.80 -2.93 1.27
C THR A 95 -6.01 -2.04 0.97
N CYS A 96 -6.14 -1.61 -0.27
CA CYS A 96 -7.18 -0.70 -0.74
C CYS A 96 -7.93 -1.28 -1.92
N TYR A 97 -9.25 -1.10 -1.91
CA TYR A 97 -10.14 -1.35 -3.04
C TYR A 97 -10.82 -0.04 -3.40
N TYR A 98 -10.83 0.32 -4.65
CA TYR A 98 -11.39 1.60 -5.07
C TYR A 98 -11.95 1.55 -6.48
N PHE A 99 -12.78 2.51 -6.77
CA PHE A 99 -13.22 2.79 -8.13
C PHE A 99 -13.36 4.28 -8.35
N ASP A 100 -13.31 4.69 -9.58
CA ASP A 100 -13.88 5.96 -10.02
C ASP A 100 -14.99 5.74 -11.06
N SER A 101 -15.93 6.68 -11.11
CA SER A 101 -17.06 6.63 -12.03
C SER A 101 -17.65 8.02 -12.25
N THR A 102 -18.34 8.20 -13.37
CA THR A 102 -19.12 9.42 -13.65
C THR A 102 -20.58 9.27 -13.27
N GLU A 103 -21.09 8.04 -13.25
CA GLU A 103 -22.49 7.69 -12.99
C GLU A 103 -22.59 6.55 -11.98
N LYS A 104 -23.79 6.29 -11.48
CA LYS A 104 -24.12 5.14 -10.60
C LYS A 104 -23.19 4.99 -9.38
N LEU A 105 -22.76 6.12 -8.78
CA LEU A 105 -21.85 6.09 -7.63
C LEU A 105 -22.37 5.19 -6.50
N TYR A 106 -23.65 5.29 -6.14
CA TYR A 106 -24.18 4.58 -4.96
C TYR A 106 -24.34 3.09 -5.23
N GLU A 107 -24.74 2.71 -6.43
CA GLU A 107 -24.80 1.31 -6.87
C GLU A 107 -23.38 0.69 -6.87
N ASN A 108 -22.39 1.42 -7.38
CA ASN A 108 -21.00 1.00 -7.34
C ASN A 108 -20.44 0.96 -5.91
N LEU A 109 -20.84 1.91 -5.05
CA LEU A 109 -20.46 1.91 -3.64
C LEU A 109 -21.05 0.69 -2.91
N GLU A 110 -22.28 0.28 -3.21
CA GLU A 110 -22.88 -0.94 -2.65
C GLU A 110 -22.08 -2.18 -3.06
N ILE A 111 -21.69 -2.30 -4.32
CA ILE A 111 -20.85 -3.40 -4.81
C ILE A 111 -19.51 -3.40 -4.06
N LEU A 112 -18.81 -2.24 -3.99
CA LEU A 112 -17.54 -2.13 -3.31
C LEU A 112 -17.62 -2.58 -1.84
N LEU A 113 -18.57 -2.06 -1.09
CA LEU A 113 -18.73 -2.37 0.32
C LEU A 113 -19.15 -3.84 0.53
N SER A 114 -19.95 -4.40 -0.37
CA SER A 114 -20.43 -5.77 -0.28
C SER A 114 -19.30 -6.78 -0.50
N PHE A 115 -18.58 -6.70 -1.62
CA PHE A 115 -17.56 -7.71 -1.93
C PHE A 115 -16.38 -7.66 -0.96
N VAL A 116 -15.98 -6.45 -0.50
CA VAL A 116 -14.89 -6.33 0.48
C VAL A 116 -15.29 -6.87 1.85
N SER A 117 -16.59 -6.88 2.18
CA SER A 117 -17.08 -7.33 3.49
C SER A 117 -17.45 -8.82 3.54
N VAL A 118 -17.71 -9.45 2.39
CA VAL A 118 -18.19 -10.83 2.31
C VAL A 118 -17.22 -11.68 1.49
N PRO A 119 -16.29 -12.39 2.15
CA PRO A 119 -15.30 -13.21 1.46
C PRO A 119 -15.94 -14.49 0.88
N CYS A 120 -15.49 -14.87 -0.33
CA CYS A 120 -15.91 -16.10 -1.00
C CYS A 120 -14.67 -16.83 -1.55
N PHE A 121 -14.09 -17.71 -0.75
CA PHE A 121 -12.88 -18.46 -1.12
C PHE A 121 -13.17 -19.95 -1.15
N THR A 122 -12.84 -20.60 -2.25
CA THR A 122 -12.83 -22.06 -2.38
C THR A 122 -11.42 -22.56 -2.66
N ASP A 123 -11.10 -23.77 -2.27
CA ASP A 123 -9.77 -24.34 -2.53
C ASP A 123 -9.43 -24.34 -4.01
N GLU A 124 -10.41 -24.66 -4.89
CA GLU A 124 -10.24 -24.61 -6.34
C GLU A 124 -9.93 -23.20 -6.86
N SER A 125 -10.64 -22.19 -6.35
CA SER A 125 -10.41 -20.79 -6.78
C SER A 125 -9.08 -20.26 -6.27
N VAL A 126 -8.63 -20.69 -5.09
CA VAL A 126 -7.31 -20.37 -4.54
C VAL A 126 -6.21 -21.03 -5.36
N GLU A 127 -6.30 -22.33 -5.69
CA GLU A 127 -5.30 -23.01 -6.51
C GLU A 127 -5.15 -22.38 -7.91
N LYS A 128 -6.26 -21.98 -8.52
CA LYS A 128 -6.24 -21.30 -9.82
C LYS A 128 -5.51 -19.95 -9.74
N GLU A 129 -5.74 -19.17 -8.70
CA GLU A 129 -5.11 -17.85 -8.51
C GLU A 129 -3.60 -17.94 -8.26
N GLN A 130 -3.11 -19.04 -7.67
CA GLN A 130 -1.67 -19.27 -7.48
C GLN A 130 -0.89 -19.16 -8.78
N GLY A 131 -1.44 -19.68 -9.89
CA GLY A 131 -0.80 -19.61 -11.19
C GLY A 131 -0.70 -18.18 -11.73
N ILE A 132 -1.71 -17.36 -11.50
CA ILE A 132 -1.77 -15.95 -11.94
C ILE A 132 -0.77 -15.12 -11.14
N ILE A 133 -0.82 -15.22 -9.81
CA ILE A 133 0.09 -14.48 -8.91
C ILE A 133 1.55 -14.93 -9.10
N ALA A 134 1.80 -16.23 -9.36
CA ALA A 134 3.15 -16.70 -9.67
C ALA A 134 3.74 -16.03 -10.94
N GLN A 135 2.93 -15.82 -11.97
CA GLN A 135 3.37 -15.08 -13.16
C GLN A 135 3.66 -13.62 -12.85
N GLU A 136 2.83 -12.97 -12.04
CA GLU A 136 3.05 -11.59 -11.59
C GLU A 136 4.33 -11.48 -10.75
N ILE A 137 4.59 -12.40 -9.82
CA ILE A 137 5.84 -12.45 -9.05
C ILE A 137 7.04 -12.56 -10.00
N ASN A 138 6.98 -13.41 -11.01
CA ASN A 138 8.07 -13.53 -11.97
C ASN A 138 8.29 -12.21 -12.77
N MET A 139 7.23 -11.53 -13.16
CA MET A 139 7.34 -10.20 -13.79
C MET A 139 7.99 -9.17 -12.87
N ILE A 140 7.65 -9.18 -11.57
CA ILE A 140 8.27 -8.31 -10.55
C ILE A 140 9.75 -8.66 -10.38
N GLU A 141 10.10 -9.97 -10.33
CA GLU A 141 11.49 -10.42 -10.19
C GLU A 141 12.34 -10.07 -11.42
N ASP A 142 11.76 -9.99 -12.59
CA ASP A 142 12.44 -9.58 -13.84
C ASP A 142 12.56 -8.04 -13.98
N ASN A 143 11.93 -7.26 -13.11
CA ASN A 143 11.99 -5.80 -13.17
C ASN A 143 13.18 -5.25 -12.39
N PRO A 144 14.12 -4.53 -13.04
CA PRO A 144 15.33 -4.03 -12.39
C PRO A 144 15.08 -3.04 -11.25
N GLU A 145 14.08 -2.16 -11.37
CA GLU A 145 13.75 -1.17 -10.34
C GLU A 145 13.24 -1.86 -9.06
N TRP A 146 12.36 -2.87 -9.22
CA TRP A 146 11.91 -3.68 -8.09
C TRP A 146 13.04 -4.48 -7.45
N GLN A 147 13.98 -5.01 -8.24
CA GLN A 147 15.12 -5.72 -7.71
C GLN A 147 16.05 -4.83 -6.90
N VAL A 148 16.29 -3.61 -7.35
CA VAL A 148 17.10 -2.64 -6.60
C VAL A 148 16.40 -2.25 -5.29
N TYR A 149 15.11 -1.98 -5.31
CA TYR A 149 14.33 -1.66 -4.10
C TYR A 149 14.29 -2.83 -3.11
N LYS A 150 13.98 -4.03 -3.57
CA LYS A 150 13.98 -5.25 -2.75
C LYS A 150 15.33 -5.46 -2.05
N ARG A 151 16.44 -5.28 -2.78
CA ARG A 151 17.80 -5.42 -2.24
C ARG A 151 18.14 -4.29 -1.27
N LEU A 152 17.67 -3.07 -1.52
CA LEU A 152 17.77 -1.97 -0.57
C LEU A 152 17.14 -2.34 0.77
N MET A 153 15.90 -2.83 0.76
CA MET A 153 15.19 -3.22 1.99
C MET A 153 15.91 -4.38 2.72
N GLN A 154 16.45 -5.35 1.97
CA GLN A 154 17.24 -6.43 2.52
C GLN A 154 18.59 -5.97 3.09
N ALA A 155 19.20 -4.94 2.52
CA ALA A 155 20.43 -4.36 3.01
C ALA A 155 20.23 -3.44 4.22
N LEU A 156 19.11 -2.74 4.28
CA LEU A 156 18.78 -1.85 5.40
C LEU A 156 18.43 -2.64 6.67
N TYR A 157 17.54 -3.63 6.59
CA TYR A 157 16.93 -4.28 7.75
C TYR A 157 17.49 -5.69 7.98
N HIS A 158 17.63 -6.08 9.25
CA HIS A 158 18.11 -7.41 9.65
C HIS A 158 16.98 -8.44 9.69
N THR A 159 15.88 -8.11 10.33
CA THR A 159 14.78 -9.04 10.64
C THR A 159 13.39 -8.51 10.29
N SER A 160 13.25 -7.19 10.08
CA SER A 160 11.96 -6.57 9.79
C SER A 160 11.23 -7.23 8.61
N PRO A 161 9.91 -7.46 8.70
CA PRO A 161 9.10 -7.92 7.57
C PRO A 161 9.18 -7.02 6.32
N ALA A 162 9.57 -5.76 6.47
CA ALA A 162 9.80 -4.83 5.36
C ALA A 162 10.83 -5.34 4.32
N ARG A 163 11.67 -6.33 4.68
CA ARG A 163 12.61 -7.02 3.78
C ARG A 163 11.94 -7.93 2.76
N THR A 164 10.68 -8.28 3.01
CA THR A 164 9.93 -9.27 2.26
C THR A 164 9.08 -8.58 1.20
N SER A 165 9.05 -9.12 -0.01
CA SER A 165 8.15 -8.62 -1.06
C SER A 165 6.69 -8.70 -0.62
N VAL A 166 5.91 -7.66 -0.89
CA VAL A 166 4.47 -7.64 -0.63
C VAL A 166 3.75 -8.74 -1.39
N ALA A 167 4.21 -9.06 -2.60
CA ALA A 167 3.68 -10.18 -3.39
C ALA A 167 4.16 -11.56 -2.90
N GLY A 168 5.12 -11.61 -1.97
CA GLY A 168 5.74 -12.85 -1.51
C GLY A 168 6.73 -13.45 -2.52
N SER A 169 6.81 -14.77 -2.53
CA SER A 169 7.53 -15.57 -3.51
C SER A 169 6.64 -16.70 -4.02
N VAL A 170 7.02 -17.32 -5.15
CA VAL A 170 6.30 -18.48 -5.71
C VAL A 170 6.19 -19.62 -4.69
N GLU A 171 7.23 -19.80 -3.85
CA GLU A 171 7.25 -20.81 -2.80
C GLU A 171 6.31 -20.47 -1.64
N SER A 172 6.28 -19.19 -1.22
CA SER A 172 5.44 -18.78 -0.09
C SER A 172 3.95 -18.79 -0.44
N ILE A 173 3.57 -18.36 -1.63
CA ILE A 173 2.16 -18.32 -2.04
C ILE A 173 1.55 -19.72 -2.20
N ARG A 174 2.35 -20.76 -2.45
CA ARG A 174 1.89 -22.15 -2.49
C ARG A 174 1.40 -22.68 -1.15
N GLN A 175 1.76 -22.02 -0.05
CA GLN A 175 1.34 -22.40 1.30
C GLN A 175 0.00 -21.74 1.70
N ILE A 176 -0.51 -20.84 0.87
CA ILE A 176 -1.75 -20.13 1.11
C ILE A 176 -2.93 -21.04 0.81
N THR A 177 -3.88 -21.11 1.74
CA THR A 177 -5.10 -21.91 1.64
C THR A 177 -6.34 -21.02 1.80
N ALA A 178 -7.52 -21.52 1.41
CA ALA A 178 -8.77 -20.81 1.65
C ALA A 178 -8.95 -20.47 3.14
N GLN A 179 -8.59 -21.40 4.05
CA GLN A 179 -8.68 -21.17 5.50
C GLN A 179 -7.80 -20.03 5.97
N THR A 180 -6.54 -19.95 5.52
CA THR A 180 -5.64 -18.86 5.91
C THR A 180 -6.12 -17.50 5.38
N LEU A 181 -6.74 -17.45 4.21
CA LEU A 181 -7.36 -16.25 3.66
C LEU A 181 -8.59 -15.82 4.50
N TYR A 182 -9.46 -16.76 4.88
CA TYR A 182 -10.58 -16.49 5.79
C TYR A 182 -10.11 -15.98 7.16
N ASP A 183 -9.03 -16.54 7.72
CA ASP A 183 -8.48 -16.09 9.00
C ASP A 183 -7.95 -14.65 8.91
N CYS A 184 -7.25 -14.29 7.83
CA CYS A 184 -6.79 -12.92 7.58
C CYS A 184 -7.96 -11.96 7.36
N HIS A 185 -8.95 -12.34 6.56
CA HIS A 185 -10.14 -11.51 6.36
C HIS A 185 -10.86 -11.26 7.68
N LYS A 186 -11.10 -12.31 8.47
CA LYS A 186 -11.74 -12.21 9.79
C LYS A 186 -10.97 -11.30 10.75
N ALA A 187 -9.64 -11.33 10.69
CA ALA A 187 -8.79 -10.51 11.54
C ALA A 187 -8.84 -9.03 11.14
N PHE A 188 -8.72 -8.71 9.87
CA PHE A 188 -8.36 -7.39 9.42
C PHE A 188 -9.45 -6.63 8.63
N TYR A 189 -10.44 -7.33 8.06
CA TYR A 189 -11.52 -6.69 7.29
C TYR A 189 -12.72 -6.41 8.19
N THR A 190 -12.45 -5.67 9.25
CA THR A 190 -13.43 -5.27 10.26
C THR A 190 -13.60 -3.76 10.27
N PRO A 191 -14.81 -3.23 10.50
CA PRO A 191 -15.08 -1.78 10.38
C PRO A 191 -14.12 -0.89 11.16
N ALA A 192 -13.73 -1.26 12.38
CA ALA A 192 -12.81 -0.47 13.19
C ALA A 192 -11.37 -0.45 12.67
N ASN A 193 -10.97 -1.47 11.87
CA ASN A 193 -9.66 -1.56 11.23
C ASN A 193 -9.64 -0.98 9.80
N MET A 194 -10.77 -0.48 9.30
CA MET A 194 -10.95 0.00 7.93
C MET A 194 -11.29 1.48 7.87
N CYS A 195 -11.26 2.06 6.70
CA CYS A 195 -11.79 3.40 6.46
C CYS A 195 -12.44 3.49 5.07
N LEU A 196 -13.49 4.31 4.97
CA LEU A 196 -14.15 4.65 3.72
C LEU A 196 -13.86 6.10 3.36
N VAL A 197 -13.40 6.34 2.13
CA VAL A 197 -13.19 7.68 1.58
C VAL A 197 -14.04 7.84 0.32
N VAL A 198 -14.84 8.90 0.24
CA VAL A 198 -15.66 9.21 -0.93
C VAL A 198 -15.42 10.66 -1.34
N VAL A 199 -15.11 10.89 -2.62
CA VAL A 199 -14.78 12.21 -3.16
C VAL A 199 -15.62 12.48 -4.41
N GLY A 200 -16.19 13.67 -4.53
CA GLY A 200 -16.94 14.10 -5.71
C GLY A 200 -18.21 14.86 -5.39
N ASP A 201 -19.06 15.04 -6.40
CA ASP A 201 -20.40 15.61 -6.22
C ASP A 201 -21.34 14.54 -5.65
N VAL A 202 -21.38 14.45 -4.33
CA VAL A 202 -22.01 13.34 -3.59
C VAL A 202 -22.84 13.87 -2.42
N ASP A 203 -23.94 13.19 -2.15
CA ASP A 203 -24.74 13.40 -0.94
C ASP A 203 -24.13 12.58 0.21
N ALA A 204 -23.65 13.30 1.23
CA ALA A 204 -22.99 12.67 2.36
C ALA A 204 -23.93 11.74 3.18
N ASP A 205 -25.17 12.12 3.35
CA ASP A 205 -26.12 11.34 4.16
C ASP A 205 -26.46 10.03 3.44
N ARG A 206 -26.58 10.05 2.12
CA ARG A 206 -26.77 8.85 1.30
C ARG A 206 -25.56 7.92 1.31
N VAL A 207 -24.33 8.45 1.31
CA VAL A 207 -23.11 7.64 1.50
C VAL A 207 -23.13 6.92 2.85
N LEU A 208 -23.43 7.66 3.93
CA LEU A 208 -23.48 7.11 5.27
C LEU A 208 -24.59 6.07 5.44
N GLU A 209 -25.76 6.30 4.85
CA GLU A 209 -26.88 5.36 4.86
C GLU A 209 -26.51 4.05 4.14
N THR A 210 -25.88 4.16 2.95
CA THR A 210 -25.40 3.01 2.20
C THR A 210 -24.40 2.19 3.03
N ALA A 211 -23.42 2.85 3.64
CA ALA A 211 -22.44 2.17 4.49
C ALA A 211 -23.09 1.48 5.71
N ARG A 212 -24.03 2.14 6.42
CA ARG A 212 -24.76 1.54 7.55
C ARG A 212 -25.61 0.33 7.17
N ARG A 213 -26.15 0.33 5.96
CA ARG A 213 -27.02 -0.74 5.47
C ARG A 213 -26.24 -2.01 5.11
N ILE A 214 -25.05 -1.86 4.54
CA ILE A 214 -24.29 -2.97 3.97
C ILE A 214 -23.31 -3.55 4.98
N LEU A 215 -22.60 -2.68 5.71
CA LEU A 215 -21.49 -3.11 6.55
C LEU A 215 -21.95 -3.81 7.84
N PRO A 216 -21.12 -4.72 8.41
CA PRO A 216 -21.39 -5.35 9.69
C PRO A 216 -21.65 -4.32 10.79
N ARG A 217 -22.56 -4.64 11.71
CA ARG A 217 -22.90 -3.77 12.84
C ARG A 217 -21.88 -3.79 13.97
N THR A 218 -21.02 -4.82 13.99
CA THR A 218 -19.98 -4.99 15.01
C THR A 218 -18.67 -4.36 14.53
N SER A 219 -17.94 -3.74 15.44
CA SER A 219 -16.65 -3.08 15.13
C SER A 219 -15.54 -4.06 14.77
N GLY A 220 -15.62 -5.30 15.25
CA GLY A 220 -14.53 -6.26 15.20
C GLY A 220 -13.56 -6.14 16.38
N PRO A 221 -12.67 -7.13 16.56
CA PRO A 221 -11.64 -7.12 17.58
C PRO A 221 -10.49 -6.19 17.20
N ASP A 222 -9.76 -5.70 18.20
CA ASP A 222 -8.40 -5.19 17.99
C ASP A 222 -7.45 -6.38 17.85
N ILE A 223 -6.65 -6.38 16.78
CA ILE A 223 -5.77 -7.49 16.43
C ILE A 223 -4.31 -7.12 16.74
N PRO A 224 -3.70 -7.73 17.79
CA PRO A 224 -2.28 -7.59 18.04
C PRO A 224 -1.46 -8.13 16.87
N ARG A 225 -0.44 -7.38 16.47
CA ARG A 225 0.48 -7.70 15.37
C ARG A 225 1.89 -7.76 15.90
N ASP A 226 2.70 -8.60 15.29
CA ASP A 226 4.12 -8.74 15.62
C ASP A 226 4.94 -8.53 14.33
N HIS A 227 5.59 -7.37 14.25
CA HIS A 227 6.49 -7.02 13.15
C HIS A 227 7.97 -7.33 13.47
N GLY A 228 8.20 -8.13 14.52
CA GLY A 228 9.53 -8.48 14.99
C GLY A 228 10.12 -7.48 15.98
N PRO A 229 11.36 -7.72 16.45
CA PRO A 229 12.02 -6.86 17.40
C PRO A 229 12.38 -5.51 16.80
N ALA A 230 12.49 -4.48 17.66
CA ALA A 230 13.02 -3.19 17.24
C ALA A 230 14.45 -3.36 16.69
N GLU A 231 14.70 -2.74 15.55
CA GLU A 231 16.00 -2.84 14.87
C GLU A 231 16.89 -1.64 15.17
N GLU A 232 18.20 -1.90 15.20
CA GLU A 232 19.21 -0.85 15.28
C GLU A 232 19.21 0.01 14.00
N LEU A 233 19.71 1.24 14.10
CA LEU A 233 19.83 2.14 12.94
C LEU A 233 20.94 1.74 11.96
N THR A 234 21.80 0.80 12.36
CA THR A 234 22.83 0.25 11.46
C THR A 234 22.21 -0.61 10.36
N ALA A 235 22.72 -0.47 9.16
CA ALA A 235 22.29 -1.31 8.03
C ALA A 235 22.80 -2.75 8.21
N ALA A 236 22.01 -3.72 7.76
CA ALA A 236 22.37 -5.14 7.76
C ALA A 236 23.54 -5.43 6.83
N GLN A 237 23.61 -4.71 5.71
CA GLN A 237 24.70 -4.81 4.73
C GLN A 237 25.02 -3.42 4.17
N ALA A 238 26.30 -3.13 4.01
CA ALA A 238 26.73 -1.82 3.50
C ALA A 238 26.52 -1.65 1.98
N GLU A 239 26.66 -2.72 1.21
CA GLU A 239 26.51 -2.72 -0.25
C GLU A 239 26.04 -4.10 -0.72
N VAL A 240 25.07 -4.09 -1.64
CA VAL A 240 24.57 -5.28 -2.34
C VAL A 240 24.46 -4.96 -3.82
N SER A 241 24.83 -5.89 -4.67
CA SER A 241 24.71 -5.74 -6.12
C SER A 241 24.15 -6.99 -6.78
N CYS A 242 23.54 -6.84 -7.93
CA CYS A 242 23.17 -7.92 -8.83
C CYS A 242 23.39 -7.51 -10.28
N THR A 243 23.46 -8.48 -11.15
CA THR A 243 23.61 -8.26 -12.60
C THR A 243 22.27 -8.56 -13.27
N MET A 244 21.80 -7.59 -14.06
CA MET A 244 20.59 -7.72 -14.88
C MET A 244 20.87 -7.09 -16.27
N GLU A 245 20.04 -7.42 -17.26
CA GLU A 245 20.11 -6.79 -18.58
C GLU A 245 19.48 -5.41 -18.54
N VAL A 246 20.30 -4.39 -18.36
CA VAL A 246 19.89 -2.98 -18.29
C VAL A 246 20.76 -2.10 -19.19
N ALA A 247 20.19 -1.02 -19.71
CA ALA A 247 20.94 -0.08 -20.55
C ALA A 247 21.96 0.74 -19.76
N MET A 248 21.70 0.96 -18.47
CA MET A 248 22.53 1.74 -17.54
C MET A 248 22.38 1.15 -16.12
N PRO A 249 23.43 1.18 -15.30
CA PRO A 249 23.31 0.80 -13.90
C PRO A 249 22.26 1.64 -13.17
N THR A 250 21.38 0.97 -12.44
CA THR A 250 20.40 1.60 -11.54
C THR A 250 20.81 1.34 -10.10
N PHE A 251 20.73 2.32 -9.23
CA PHE A 251 21.10 2.19 -7.83
C PHE A 251 20.12 2.89 -6.89
N LEU A 252 20.06 2.41 -5.66
CA LEU A 252 19.44 3.09 -4.53
C LEU A 252 20.42 3.13 -3.37
N MET A 253 20.47 4.26 -2.68
CA MET A 253 21.17 4.47 -1.43
C MET A 253 20.15 4.77 -0.35
N GLY A 254 20.20 4.05 0.76
CA GLY A 254 19.20 4.20 1.83
C GLY A 254 19.83 4.47 3.20
N PHE A 255 19.05 5.16 4.03
CA PHE A 255 19.41 5.51 5.40
C PHE A 255 18.25 5.14 6.32
N LYS A 256 18.50 4.27 7.30
CA LYS A 256 17.50 3.99 8.35
C LYS A 256 17.31 5.24 9.21
N CYS A 257 16.06 5.52 9.52
CA CYS A 257 15.66 6.56 10.43
C CYS A 257 15.01 5.92 11.67
N ALA A 258 14.91 6.69 12.76
CA ALA A 258 14.19 6.24 13.94
C ALA A 258 12.71 6.02 13.59
N PRO A 259 12.10 4.92 14.07
CA PRO A 259 10.67 4.70 13.88
C PRO A 259 9.85 5.89 14.37
N GLN A 260 8.81 6.22 13.64
CA GLN A 260 7.93 7.34 13.95
C GLN A 260 6.66 6.83 14.67
N GLY A 261 6.03 7.70 15.46
CA GLY A 261 4.73 7.44 16.06
C GLY A 261 3.60 7.35 15.02
N ASP A 262 2.39 7.13 15.52
CA ASP A 262 1.19 6.98 14.69
C ASP A 262 0.42 8.29 14.53
N GLY A 263 -0.52 8.30 13.57
CA GLY A 263 -1.49 9.35 13.38
C GLY A 263 -0.89 10.71 13.00
N PRO A 264 -1.22 11.81 13.70
CA PRO A 264 -0.74 13.15 13.34
C PRO A 264 0.78 13.31 13.39
N GLU A 265 1.46 12.59 14.29
CA GLU A 265 2.93 12.61 14.39
C GLU A 265 3.57 11.99 13.15
N GLN A 266 3.06 10.85 12.72
CA GLN A 266 3.50 10.19 11.49
C GLN A 266 3.26 11.07 10.28
N MET A 267 2.08 11.65 10.13
CA MET A 267 1.77 12.56 9.02
C MET A 267 2.74 13.75 8.97
N ARG A 268 3.05 14.34 10.12
CA ARG A 268 4.01 15.44 10.21
C ARG A 268 5.42 14.99 9.83
N ALA A 269 5.85 13.82 10.31
CA ALA A 269 7.15 13.25 10.01
C ALA A 269 7.29 12.97 8.51
N THR A 270 6.25 12.39 7.87
CA THR A 270 6.22 12.17 6.42
C THR A 270 6.36 13.49 5.66
N ALA A 271 5.54 14.49 5.97
CA ALA A 271 5.61 15.78 5.28
C ALA A 271 6.97 16.49 5.45
N ILE A 272 7.58 16.42 6.63
CA ILE A 272 8.90 16.98 6.88
C ILE A 272 9.98 16.19 6.14
N GLY A 273 9.91 14.86 6.16
CA GLY A 273 10.87 13.99 5.51
C GLY A 273 10.85 14.15 3.99
N GLU A 274 9.69 14.16 3.37
CA GLU A 274 9.54 14.40 1.93
C GLU A 274 10.03 15.81 1.53
N LEU A 275 9.64 16.84 2.27
CA LEU A 275 10.13 18.19 2.02
C LEU A 275 11.65 18.29 2.16
N ALA A 276 12.26 17.59 3.12
CA ALA A 276 13.71 17.53 3.27
C ALA A 276 14.36 16.83 2.07
N CYS A 277 13.80 15.71 1.60
CA CYS A 277 14.26 15.02 0.40
C CYS A 277 14.23 15.93 -0.83
N ASP A 278 13.12 16.65 -1.04
CA ASP A 278 12.96 17.58 -2.15
C ASP A 278 13.98 18.74 -2.08
N LEU A 279 14.18 19.33 -0.92
CA LEU A 279 15.11 20.43 -0.74
C LEU A 279 16.57 20.02 -0.93
N MET A 280 16.93 18.81 -0.48
CA MET A 280 18.32 18.34 -0.52
C MET A 280 18.68 17.67 -1.84
N MET A 281 17.75 16.91 -2.44
CA MET A 281 18.03 15.98 -3.55
C MET A 281 17.03 16.09 -4.72
N GLY A 282 15.95 16.88 -4.58
CA GLY A 282 14.96 17.09 -5.63
C GLY A 282 15.53 17.90 -6.80
N GLU A 283 14.80 17.95 -7.92
CA GLU A 283 15.25 18.55 -9.19
C GLU A 283 15.73 20.01 -9.09
N SER A 284 15.20 20.78 -8.14
CA SER A 284 15.57 22.16 -7.87
C SER A 284 16.79 22.33 -6.96
N SER A 285 17.32 21.23 -6.41
CA SER A 285 18.43 21.28 -5.48
C SER A 285 19.78 21.53 -6.19
N PRO A 286 20.76 22.18 -5.53
CA PRO A 286 22.10 22.36 -6.08
C PRO A 286 22.79 21.02 -6.36
N LEU A 287 22.52 19.98 -5.56
CA LEU A 287 23.06 18.65 -5.74
C LEU A 287 22.57 18.05 -7.07
N TYR A 288 21.25 18.04 -7.27
CA TYR A 288 20.67 17.52 -8.52
C TYR A 288 21.21 18.26 -9.74
N ALA A 289 21.16 19.60 -9.74
CA ALA A 289 21.63 20.42 -10.84
C ALA A 289 23.12 20.13 -11.21
N ARG A 290 23.97 19.96 -10.19
CA ARG A 290 25.38 19.60 -10.36
C ARG A 290 25.55 18.22 -11.00
N LEU A 291 24.90 17.20 -10.43
CA LEU A 291 25.01 15.83 -10.91
C LEU A 291 24.44 15.66 -12.32
N TYR A 292 23.30 16.30 -12.59
CA TYR A 292 22.64 16.29 -13.90
C TYR A 292 23.52 16.96 -14.96
N SER A 293 24.11 18.14 -14.68
CA SER A 293 25.00 18.84 -15.59
C SER A 293 26.32 18.06 -15.92
N GLN A 294 26.75 17.22 -14.98
CA GLN A 294 27.87 16.32 -15.16
C GLN A 294 27.50 15.03 -15.91
N GLY A 295 26.23 14.82 -16.22
CA GLY A 295 25.73 13.60 -16.86
C GLY A 295 25.88 12.34 -15.99
N LEU A 296 25.97 12.51 -14.66
CA LEU A 296 26.03 11.41 -13.68
C LEU A 296 24.68 10.84 -13.34
N ILE A 297 23.62 11.63 -13.45
CA ILE A 297 22.21 11.23 -13.27
C ILE A 297 21.37 11.68 -14.45
N ASN A 298 20.18 11.11 -14.57
CA ASN A 298 19.14 11.52 -15.53
C ASN A 298 17.82 11.84 -14.76
N GLY A 299 16.72 11.98 -15.48
CA GLY A 299 15.40 12.27 -14.89
C GLY A 299 14.79 11.14 -14.04
N SER A 300 15.41 9.97 -13.96
CA SER A 300 14.98 8.89 -13.04
C SER A 300 15.51 9.07 -11.62
N PHE A 301 16.48 9.98 -11.40
CA PHE A 301 17.01 10.23 -10.05
C PHE A 301 15.98 10.95 -9.18
N GLY A 302 15.74 10.39 -8.01
CA GLY A 302 14.86 10.96 -7.00
C GLY A 302 15.26 10.55 -5.59
N ALA A 303 14.59 11.14 -4.62
CA ALA A 303 14.72 10.79 -3.21
C ALA A 303 13.35 10.78 -2.55
N SER A 304 13.17 9.93 -1.55
CA SER A 304 11.92 9.81 -0.81
C SER A 304 12.16 9.44 0.64
N TYR A 305 11.19 9.75 1.49
CA TYR A 305 11.14 9.36 2.88
C TYR A 305 9.90 8.51 3.14
N ASP A 306 10.10 7.26 3.57
CA ASP A 306 9.02 6.33 3.84
C ASP A 306 8.94 5.94 5.31
N ILE A 307 7.72 5.77 5.80
CA ILE A 307 7.39 5.26 7.13
C ILE A 307 6.60 3.97 6.99
N LEU A 308 7.08 2.93 7.66
CA LEU A 308 6.44 1.63 7.77
C LEU A 308 6.19 1.30 9.26
N PRO A 309 5.36 0.32 9.59
CA PRO A 309 5.20 -0.15 10.96
C PRO A 309 6.55 -0.52 11.58
N GLY A 310 6.95 0.22 12.63
CA GLY A 310 8.22 0.01 13.33
C GLY A 310 9.49 0.36 12.54
N ALA A 311 9.38 1.01 11.37
CA ALA A 311 10.52 1.34 10.53
C ALA A 311 10.33 2.69 9.81
N SER A 312 11.41 3.41 9.55
CA SER A 312 11.41 4.54 8.62
C SER A 312 12.78 4.69 7.96
N TYR A 313 12.80 5.21 6.77
CA TYR A 313 14.03 5.34 5.99
C TYR A 313 13.91 6.44 4.93
N VAL A 314 15.06 7.02 4.60
CA VAL A 314 15.26 7.84 3.42
C VAL A 314 15.96 6.99 2.37
N TYR A 315 15.59 7.13 1.12
CA TYR A 315 16.36 6.57 0.01
C TYR A 315 16.48 7.55 -1.14
N ALA A 316 17.56 7.44 -1.88
CA ALA A 316 17.81 8.24 -3.07
C ALA A 316 18.53 7.40 -4.12
N GLY A 317 18.26 7.65 -5.39
CA GLY A 317 18.92 6.97 -6.49
C GLY A 317 18.18 7.08 -7.80
N GLY A 318 18.53 6.24 -8.73
CA GLY A 318 18.06 6.19 -10.11
C GLY A 318 19.14 5.63 -11.02
N ASP A 319 19.04 5.90 -12.29
CA ASP A 319 20.05 5.50 -13.26
C ASP A 319 21.29 6.37 -13.19
N SER A 320 22.47 5.76 -13.26
CA SER A 320 23.73 6.48 -13.24
C SER A 320 24.84 5.73 -13.99
N LYS A 321 25.69 6.47 -14.71
CA LYS A 321 26.88 5.92 -15.29
C LYS A 321 27.96 5.59 -14.24
N ASP A 322 27.95 6.28 -13.11
CA ASP A 322 28.84 6.05 -11.97
C ASP A 322 28.06 6.20 -10.64
N PRO A 323 27.31 5.14 -10.23
CA PRO A 323 26.58 5.13 -8.98
C PRO A 323 27.41 5.50 -7.75
N ARG A 324 28.68 5.08 -7.72
CA ARG A 324 29.58 5.36 -6.59
C ARG A 324 29.98 6.84 -6.51
N ALA A 325 30.14 7.52 -7.64
CA ALA A 325 30.38 8.96 -7.65
C ALA A 325 29.16 9.73 -7.14
N VAL A 326 27.95 9.32 -7.55
CA VAL A 326 26.69 9.91 -7.05
C VAL A 326 26.54 9.67 -5.56
N ALA A 327 26.76 8.45 -5.07
CA ALA A 327 26.67 8.12 -3.64
C ALA A 327 27.64 8.98 -2.80
N ARG A 328 28.89 9.17 -3.25
CA ARG A 328 29.85 10.08 -2.58
C ARG A 328 29.37 11.53 -2.57
N ALA A 329 28.72 11.99 -3.62
CA ALA A 329 28.19 13.34 -3.70
C ALA A 329 26.98 13.57 -2.79
N ILE A 330 26.16 12.53 -2.54
CA ILE A 330 25.05 12.57 -1.58
C ILE A 330 25.58 12.69 -0.13
N LEU A 331 26.73 12.05 0.15
CA LEU A 331 27.34 12.05 1.48
C LEU A 331 28.18 13.30 1.80
N SER A 332 28.47 14.16 0.81
CA SER A 332 29.31 15.36 0.97
C SER A 332 28.50 16.63 1.25
#